data_e1d293e2cae84d36fe94c18af8174dd4
#
_entry.id   e1d293e2cae84d36fe94c18af8174dd4
#
_cell.length_a   1.000
_cell.length_b   1.000
_cell.length_c   1.000
_cell.angle_alpha   90.00
_cell.angle_beta   90.00
_cell.angle_gamma   90.00
#
_symmetry.space_group_name_H-M   'P 1'
#
loop_
_entity.id
_entity.type
_entity.pdbx_description
1 polymer ?
#
loop_
_entity_poly.entity_id
_entity_poly.type
_entity_poly.pdbx_seq_one_letter_code
_entity_poly.pdbx_strand_id
1 'polypeptide(L)'
;MSELTVTVRDQDGDITLTRQDLLKYTTNANVIAAALMIRVSRYAFSLLSPQQPVMRRELYWSLGFPGPGIVDCVEILSHAVREGRCLQNPTLRHPDAPFSLGGQFIFEISYRGKTLVVWPDKSVFDDEFRTQVATWQEAEEGCTG
;
A
#
# COMPACT_ATOMS: atom_id res chain seq x y z
N MET A 1 16.00 -13.12 11.36
CA MET A 1 15.39 -12.74 10.07
C MET A 1 15.47 -11.25 9.87
N SER A 2 15.84 -10.85 8.69
CA SER A 2 15.91 -9.44 8.39
C SER A 2 14.50 -8.85 8.27
N GLU A 3 14.34 -7.67 8.80
CA GLU A 3 13.09 -6.93 8.67
C GLU A 3 12.91 -6.46 7.22
N LEU A 4 11.67 -6.50 6.73
CA LEU A 4 11.37 -5.95 5.41
C LEU A 4 11.49 -4.44 5.44
N THR A 5 12.20 -3.89 4.46
CA THR A 5 12.36 -2.46 4.30
C THR A 5 12.09 -2.04 2.88
N VAL A 6 11.76 -0.78 2.69
CA VAL A 6 11.66 -0.16 1.38
C VAL A 6 12.44 1.15 1.42
N THR A 7 13.21 1.43 0.37
CA THR A 7 13.97 2.66 0.27
C THR A 7 13.41 3.51 -0.86
N VAL A 8 13.17 4.78 -0.55
CA VAL A 8 12.76 5.78 -1.54
C VAL A 8 13.76 6.91 -1.51
N ARG A 9 13.82 7.69 -2.58
CA ARG A 9 14.74 8.82 -2.69
C ARG A 9 13.96 10.13 -2.72
N ASP A 10 14.45 11.10 -1.98
CA ASP A 10 13.94 12.47 -2.05
C ASP A 10 15.11 13.39 -2.41
N GLN A 11 14.86 14.70 -2.43
CA GLN A 11 15.88 15.68 -2.84
C GLN A 11 17.16 15.60 -1.99
N ASP A 12 17.01 15.30 -0.70
CA ASP A 12 18.12 15.32 0.24
C ASP A 12 18.74 13.94 0.48
N GLY A 13 18.32 12.91 -0.25
CA GLY A 13 18.90 11.58 -0.13
C GLY A 13 17.88 10.47 0.02
N ASP A 14 18.40 9.30 0.38
CA ASP A 14 17.59 8.10 0.48
C ASP A 14 16.96 7.95 1.86
N ILE A 15 15.72 7.49 1.88
CA ILE A 15 14.96 7.26 3.10
C ILE A 15 14.57 5.78 3.12
N THR A 16 14.99 5.06 4.14
CA THR A 16 14.64 3.66 4.31
C THR A 16 13.55 3.54 5.37
N LEU A 17 12.45 2.93 4.98
CA LEU A 17 11.29 2.75 5.84
C LEU A 17 11.10 1.28 6.16
N THR A 18 10.78 1.01 7.42
CA THR A 18 10.47 -0.33 7.90
C THR A 18 8.96 -0.51 8.00
N ARG A 19 8.52 -1.75 8.20
CA ARG A 19 7.10 -2.00 8.48
C ARG A 19 6.63 -1.21 9.71
N GLN A 20 7.50 -1.09 10.72
CA GLN A 20 7.16 -0.33 11.93
C GLN A 20 6.99 1.16 11.64
N ASP A 21 7.79 1.70 10.74
CA ASP A 21 7.62 3.10 10.33
C ASP A 21 6.26 3.33 9.68
N LEU A 22 5.86 2.44 8.78
CA LEU A 22 4.54 2.52 8.17
C LEU A 22 3.44 2.39 9.23
N LEU A 23 3.59 1.43 10.13
CA LEU A 23 2.61 1.18 11.18
C LEU A 23 2.41 2.42 12.06
N LYS A 24 3.50 3.07 12.45
CA LYS A 24 3.43 4.28 13.29
C LYS A 24 2.71 5.42 12.61
N TYR A 25 2.78 5.48 11.30
CA TYR A 25 2.14 6.54 10.53
C TYR A 25 0.64 6.29 10.36
N THR A 26 0.20 5.03 10.41
CA THR A 26 -1.21 4.72 10.21
C THR A 26 -2.04 5.16 11.41
N THR A 27 -3.24 5.64 11.12
CA THR A 27 -4.23 5.92 12.15
C THR A 27 -4.70 4.60 12.77
N ASN A 28 -4.74 4.53 14.08
CA ASN A 28 -5.19 3.34 14.83
C ASN A 28 -4.28 2.11 14.66
N ALA A 29 -2.99 2.33 14.37
CA ALA A 29 -2.00 1.25 14.27
C ALA A 29 -2.48 0.09 13.38
N ASN A 30 -2.72 0.38 12.11
CA ASN A 30 -3.27 -0.58 11.17
C ASN A 30 -2.21 -1.59 10.72
N VAL A 31 -2.11 -2.70 11.45
CA VAL A 31 -1.10 -3.74 11.22
C VAL A 31 -1.25 -4.37 9.84
N ILE A 32 -2.49 -4.59 9.40
CA ILE A 32 -2.75 -5.22 8.11
C ILE A 32 -2.25 -4.32 6.97
N ALA A 33 -2.58 -3.05 7.02
CA ALA A 33 -2.16 -2.10 6.00
C ALA A 33 -0.63 -1.99 5.95
N ALA A 34 0.03 -1.88 7.10
CA ALA A 34 1.49 -1.78 7.16
C ALA A 34 2.17 -3.03 6.57
N ALA A 35 1.69 -4.21 6.93
CA ALA A 35 2.24 -5.47 6.43
C ALA A 35 2.02 -5.64 4.94
N LEU A 36 0.85 -5.25 4.44
CA LEU A 36 0.52 -5.31 3.03
C LEU A 36 1.36 -4.31 2.22
N MET A 37 1.39 -3.07 2.68
CA MET A 37 1.99 -2.00 1.89
C MET A 37 3.51 -2.05 1.84
N ILE A 38 4.17 -2.57 2.90
CA ILE A 38 5.62 -2.76 2.83
C ILE A 38 5.97 -3.78 1.74
N ARG A 39 5.16 -4.81 1.58
CA ARG A 39 5.39 -5.85 0.56
C ARG A 39 5.06 -5.36 -0.84
N VAL A 40 3.92 -4.69 -0.99
CA VAL A 40 3.50 -4.14 -2.28
C VAL A 40 4.52 -3.13 -2.79
N SER A 41 4.94 -2.20 -1.93
CA SER A 41 5.87 -1.16 -2.34
C SER A 41 7.25 -1.73 -2.68
N ARG A 42 7.77 -2.65 -1.85
CA ARG A 42 9.06 -3.28 -2.16
C ARG A 42 9.04 -3.95 -3.53
N TYR A 43 8.01 -4.73 -3.78
CA TYR A 43 7.88 -5.46 -5.03
C TYR A 43 7.74 -4.51 -6.22
N ALA A 44 6.80 -3.58 -6.14
CA ALA A 44 6.53 -2.66 -7.24
C ALA A 44 7.73 -1.75 -7.53
N PHE A 45 8.35 -1.19 -6.49
CA PHE A 45 9.47 -0.28 -6.68
C PHE A 45 10.68 -1.01 -7.27
N SER A 46 10.89 -2.28 -6.93
CA SER A 46 11.97 -3.06 -7.51
C SER A 46 11.79 -3.29 -9.01
N LEU A 47 10.54 -3.36 -9.46
CA LEU A 47 10.24 -3.50 -10.89
C LEU A 47 10.27 -2.16 -11.62
N LEU A 48 9.79 -1.10 -10.98
CA LEU A 48 9.76 0.23 -11.59
C LEU A 48 11.13 0.88 -11.67
N SER A 49 12.00 0.59 -10.71
CA SER A 49 13.35 1.16 -10.64
C SER A 49 14.32 0.12 -10.09
N PRO A 50 14.76 -0.84 -10.94
CA PRO A 50 15.55 -1.97 -10.45
C PRO A 50 16.96 -1.63 -10.03
N GLN A 51 17.49 -0.47 -10.44
CA GLN A 51 18.91 -0.16 -10.21
C GLN A 51 19.13 0.88 -9.11
N GLN A 52 18.10 1.62 -8.74
CA GLN A 52 18.22 2.65 -7.71
C GLN A 52 16.85 2.90 -7.07
N PRO A 53 16.83 3.53 -5.88
CA PRO A 53 15.55 3.83 -5.25
C PRO A 53 14.68 4.75 -6.10
N VAL A 54 13.36 4.56 -6.02
CA VAL A 54 12.44 5.43 -6.73
C VAL A 54 12.47 6.84 -6.14
N MET A 55 12.35 7.85 -6.99
CA MET A 55 12.12 9.22 -6.55
C MET A 55 10.68 9.32 -6.07
N ARG A 56 10.49 9.46 -4.75
CA ARG A 56 9.18 9.33 -4.15
C ARG A 56 8.15 10.32 -4.69
N ARG A 57 8.59 11.49 -5.07
CA ARG A 57 7.70 12.54 -5.56
C ARG A 57 7.31 12.38 -7.02
N GLU A 58 7.82 11.35 -7.68
CA GLU A 58 7.46 11.02 -9.06
C GLU A 58 6.53 9.81 -9.15
N LEU A 59 6.09 9.27 -8.02
CA LEU A 59 5.17 8.14 -7.97
C LEU A 59 3.73 8.62 -8.06
N TYR A 60 2.93 7.91 -8.86
CA TYR A 60 1.49 8.11 -8.98
C TYR A 60 0.78 6.81 -8.63
N TRP A 61 -0.31 6.92 -7.90
CA TRP A 61 -1.03 5.76 -7.40
C TRP A 61 -2.50 5.82 -7.77
N SER A 62 -3.08 4.66 -8.10
CA SER A 62 -4.52 4.47 -8.15
C SER A 62 -4.86 3.26 -7.30
N LEU A 63 -5.82 3.42 -6.38
CA LEU A 63 -6.16 2.41 -5.38
C LEU A 63 -7.55 1.86 -5.66
N GLY A 64 -7.64 0.53 -5.79
CA GLY A 64 -8.94 -0.12 -5.89
C GLY A 64 -9.67 -0.17 -4.56
N PHE A 65 -8.91 -0.20 -3.45
CA PHE A 65 -9.46 -0.12 -2.09
C PHE A 65 -8.74 0.99 -1.33
N PRO A 66 -9.41 2.12 -1.06
CA PRO A 66 -8.78 3.26 -0.39
C PRO A 66 -8.96 3.21 1.13
N GLY A 67 -8.63 2.10 1.76
CA GLY A 67 -8.70 1.99 3.21
C GLY A 67 -7.81 3.04 3.88
N PRO A 68 -8.23 3.60 5.03
CA PRO A 68 -7.47 4.67 5.68
C PRO A 68 -6.02 4.30 5.95
N GLY A 69 -5.75 3.08 6.41
CA GLY A 69 -4.38 2.65 6.66
C GLY A 69 -3.54 2.54 5.40
N ILE A 70 -4.16 2.13 4.27
CA ILE A 70 -3.48 2.08 2.98
C ILE A 70 -3.13 3.47 2.50
N VAL A 71 -4.06 4.40 2.59
CA VAL A 71 -3.85 5.80 2.22
C VAL A 71 -2.73 6.41 3.06
N ASP A 72 -2.71 6.14 4.36
CA ASP A 72 -1.63 6.61 5.24
C ASP A 72 -0.28 6.08 4.78
N CYS A 73 -0.19 4.80 4.40
CA CYS A 73 1.06 4.21 3.93
C CYS A 73 1.52 4.83 2.61
N VAL A 74 0.60 5.08 1.68
CA VAL A 74 0.94 5.79 0.43
C VAL A 74 1.51 7.16 0.75
N GLU A 75 0.97 7.85 1.74
CA GLU A 75 1.45 9.17 2.12
C GLU A 75 2.86 9.14 2.68
N ILE A 76 3.15 8.25 3.63
CA ILE A 76 4.52 8.19 4.18
C ILE A 76 5.53 7.75 3.12
N LEU A 77 5.11 6.89 2.20
CA LEU A 77 6.00 6.41 1.13
C LEU A 77 6.33 7.48 0.10
N SER A 78 5.38 8.37 -0.24
CA SER A 78 5.51 9.17 -1.44
C SER A 78 4.97 10.59 -1.37
N HIS A 79 4.29 10.98 -0.29
CA HIS A 79 3.54 12.25 -0.19
C HIS A 79 2.47 12.40 -1.28
N ALA A 80 2.10 11.31 -1.96
CA ALA A 80 1.22 11.37 -3.11
C ALA A 80 -0.21 11.79 -2.76
N VAL A 81 -0.65 11.46 -1.55
CA VAL A 81 -2.01 11.79 -1.14
C VAL A 81 -2.17 13.32 -1.03
N ARG A 82 -1.29 13.95 -0.24
CA ARG A 82 -1.37 15.40 -0.04
C ARG A 82 -1.01 16.18 -1.30
N GLU A 83 -0.21 15.61 -2.18
CA GLU A 83 0.23 16.30 -3.40
C GLU A 83 -0.64 15.98 -4.63
N GLY A 84 -1.71 15.22 -4.46
CA GLY A 84 -2.66 14.96 -5.54
C GLY A 84 -2.22 13.92 -6.55
N ARG A 85 -1.33 13.01 -6.18
CA ARG A 85 -0.84 11.94 -7.04
C ARG A 85 -1.38 10.56 -6.65
N CYS A 86 -2.39 10.52 -5.77
CA CYS A 86 -3.05 9.29 -5.36
C CYS A 86 -4.54 9.42 -5.62
N LEU A 87 -5.07 8.52 -6.44
CA LEU A 87 -6.49 8.51 -6.82
C LEU A 87 -7.17 7.26 -6.28
N GLN A 88 -8.43 7.40 -5.90
CA GLN A 88 -9.28 6.26 -5.62
C GLN A 88 -9.94 5.84 -6.93
N ASN A 89 -9.80 4.57 -7.29
CA ASN A 89 -10.35 4.06 -8.54
C ASN A 89 -11.13 2.77 -8.28
N PRO A 90 -12.42 2.88 -7.92
CA PRO A 90 -13.23 1.69 -7.62
C PRO A 90 -13.50 0.81 -8.84
N THR A 91 -13.21 1.30 -10.05
CA THR A 91 -13.34 0.50 -11.26
C THR A 91 -12.10 -0.36 -11.55
N LEU A 92 -11.02 -0.15 -10.80
CA LEU A 92 -9.81 -0.93 -10.96
C LEU A 92 -10.04 -2.32 -10.37
N ARG A 93 -10.05 -3.35 -11.23
CA ARG A 93 -10.43 -4.70 -10.85
C ARG A 93 -9.57 -5.73 -11.54
N HIS A 94 -9.39 -6.86 -10.86
CA HIS A 94 -8.78 -8.05 -11.43
C HIS A 94 -9.38 -9.27 -10.75
N PRO A 95 -9.67 -10.37 -11.50
CA PRO A 95 -10.32 -11.55 -10.91
C PRO A 95 -9.52 -12.18 -9.77
N ASP A 96 -8.20 -12.05 -9.78
CA ASP A 96 -7.33 -12.66 -8.78
C ASP A 96 -7.02 -11.74 -7.60
N ALA A 97 -7.45 -10.48 -7.62
CA ALA A 97 -7.19 -9.56 -6.52
C ALA A 97 -8.16 -9.81 -5.37
N PRO A 98 -7.66 -9.88 -4.12
CA PRO A 98 -8.53 -10.10 -2.96
C PRO A 98 -9.52 -8.96 -2.76
N PHE A 99 -10.69 -9.30 -2.22
CA PHE A 99 -11.76 -8.35 -1.95
C PHE A 99 -11.74 -7.86 -0.51
N SER A 100 -12.20 -6.63 -0.33
CA SER A 100 -12.59 -6.07 0.94
C SER A 100 -13.94 -5.37 0.77
N LEU A 101 -14.53 -4.89 1.86
CA LEU A 101 -15.81 -4.17 1.81
C LEU A 101 -15.76 -2.93 0.92
N GLY A 102 -14.63 -2.26 0.86
CA GLY A 102 -14.48 -1.03 0.09
C GLY A 102 -13.96 -1.21 -1.33
N GLY A 103 -13.73 -2.45 -1.77
CA GLY A 103 -13.19 -2.73 -3.10
C GLY A 103 -12.17 -3.85 -3.09
N GLN A 104 -11.34 -3.92 -4.12
CA GLN A 104 -10.31 -4.94 -4.20
C GLN A 104 -8.96 -4.38 -3.78
N PHE A 105 -8.11 -5.23 -3.20
CA PHE A 105 -6.71 -4.89 -2.91
C PHE A 105 -5.93 -4.96 -4.21
N ILE A 106 -6.02 -3.91 -5.00
CA ILE A 106 -5.34 -3.79 -6.28
C ILE A 106 -4.78 -2.37 -6.39
N PHE A 107 -3.57 -2.25 -6.90
CA PHE A 107 -2.83 -1.00 -6.92
C PHE A 107 -2.26 -0.76 -8.30
N GLU A 108 -2.55 0.40 -8.87
CA GLU A 108 -1.87 0.85 -10.09
C GLU A 108 -0.83 1.88 -9.68
N ILE A 109 0.41 1.63 -10.02
CA ILE A 109 1.53 2.47 -9.62
C ILE A 109 2.31 2.87 -10.86
N SER A 110 2.44 4.17 -11.07
CA SER A 110 3.15 4.71 -12.24
C SER A 110 4.38 5.47 -11.82
N TYR A 111 5.44 5.31 -12.61
CA TYR A 111 6.72 5.93 -12.36
C TYR A 111 7.46 6.13 -13.69
N ARG A 112 7.73 7.39 -14.05
CA ARG A 112 8.52 7.75 -15.23
C ARG A 112 8.08 7.01 -16.51
N GLY A 113 6.77 7.04 -16.79
CA GLY A 113 6.22 6.43 -17.98
C GLY A 113 5.96 4.94 -17.92
N LYS A 114 6.32 4.29 -16.81
CA LYS A 114 6.02 2.87 -16.56
C LYS A 114 4.83 2.77 -15.63
N THR A 115 3.92 1.84 -15.90
CA THR A 115 2.77 1.60 -15.04
C THR A 115 2.67 0.12 -14.72
N LEU A 116 2.54 -0.19 -13.44
CA LEU A 116 2.31 -1.54 -12.95
C LEU A 116 0.94 -1.62 -12.31
N VAL A 117 0.27 -2.74 -12.53
CA VAL A 117 -0.93 -3.09 -11.77
C VAL A 117 -0.56 -4.30 -10.93
N VAL A 118 -0.62 -4.16 -9.61
CA VAL A 118 -0.20 -5.22 -8.70
C VAL A 118 -1.29 -5.50 -7.68
N TRP A 119 -1.35 -6.73 -7.22
CA TRP A 119 -2.26 -7.14 -6.15
C TRP A 119 -1.58 -8.23 -5.33
N PRO A 120 -1.91 -8.35 -4.03
CA PRO A 120 -1.32 -9.41 -3.23
C PRO A 120 -1.88 -10.76 -3.65
N ASP A 121 -1.03 -11.79 -3.63
CA ASP A 121 -1.48 -13.15 -3.79
C ASP A 121 -2.40 -13.51 -2.63
N LYS A 122 -3.38 -14.36 -2.88
CA LYS A 122 -4.28 -14.84 -1.82
C LYS A 122 -3.52 -15.51 -0.68
N SER A 123 -2.36 -16.09 -0.97
CA SER A 123 -1.52 -16.70 0.06
C SER A 123 -0.91 -15.68 1.02
N VAL A 124 -0.86 -14.41 0.68
CA VAL A 124 -0.43 -13.35 1.59
C VAL A 124 -1.40 -13.20 2.76
N PHE A 125 -2.67 -13.52 2.52
CA PHE A 125 -3.69 -13.51 3.56
C PHE A 125 -3.78 -14.91 4.15
N ASP A 126 -2.78 -15.29 4.96
CA ASP A 126 -2.84 -16.52 5.73
C ASP A 126 -3.91 -16.41 6.83
N ASP A 127 -4.03 -17.43 7.65
CA ASP A 127 -5.10 -17.47 8.66
C ASP A 127 -5.06 -16.25 9.59
N GLU A 128 -3.87 -15.78 9.95
CA GLU A 128 -3.73 -14.61 10.80
C GLU A 128 -4.25 -13.36 10.09
N PHE A 129 -3.81 -13.13 8.85
CA PHE A 129 -4.27 -11.98 8.08
C PHE A 129 -5.77 -12.03 7.86
N ARG A 130 -6.32 -13.20 7.52
CA ARG A 130 -7.77 -13.36 7.31
C ARG A 130 -8.55 -13.03 8.56
N THR A 131 -8.07 -13.46 9.70
CA THR A 131 -8.72 -13.18 10.97
C THR A 131 -8.73 -11.69 11.26
N GLN A 132 -7.60 -11.01 11.04
CA GLN A 132 -7.52 -9.57 11.26
C GLN A 132 -8.41 -8.78 10.29
N VAL A 133 -8.47 -9.20 9.03
CA VAL A 133 -9.36 -8.56 8.05
C VAL A 133 -10.81 -8.71 8.48
N ALA A 134 -11.22 -9.91 8.90
CA ALA A 134 -12.58 -10.14 9.37
C ALA A 134 -12.92 -9.27 10.59
N THR A 135 -12.00 -9.17 11.55
CA THR A 135 -12.19 -8.34 12.74
C THR A 135 -12.35 -6.87 12.35
N TRP A 136 -11.51 -6.39 11.43
CA TRP A 136 -11.58 -5.03 10.96
C TRP A 136 -12.91 -4.73 10.26
N GLN A 137 -13.39 -5.64 9.43
CA GLN A 137 -14.68 -5.49 8.76
C GLN A 137 -15.83 -5.44 9.76
N GLU A 138 -15.83 -6.31 10.75
CA GLU A 138 -16.85 -6.31 11.79
C GLU A 138 -16.86 -5.00 12.57
N ALA A 139 -15.69 -4.50 12.92
CA ALA A 139 -15.58 -3.22 13.63
C ALA A 139 -16.13 -2.06 12.77
N GLU A 140 -15.82 -2.06 11.48
CA GLU A 140 -16.31 -1.04 10.56
C GLU A 140 -17.82 -1.09 10.43
N GLU A 141 -18.39 -2.28 10.27
CA GLU A 141 -19.85 -2.46 10.22
C GLU A 141 -20.50 -2.02 11.53
N GLY A 142 -19.89 -2.35 12.66
CA GLY A 142 -20.38 -1.92 13.96
C GLY A 142 -20.43 -0.41 14.11
N CYS A 143 -19.47 0.30 13.52
CA CYS A 143 -19.44 1.76 13.56
C CYS A 143 -20.54 2.40 12.71
N THR A 144 -21.00 1.72 11.67
CA THR A 144 -22.04 2.26 10.79
C THR A 144 -23.44 1.91 11.25
N GLY A 145 -23.55 1.00 12.18
CA GLY A 145 -24.83 0.60 12.77
C GLY A 145 -25.27 1.55 13.85
#